data_6c6283a1188f165cf64215f507e7c1ab
#
_entry.id   6c6283a1188f165cf64215f507e7c1ab
#
_cell.length_a   1.000
_cell.length_b   1.000
_cell.length_c   1.000
_cell.angle_alpha   90.00
_cell.angle_beta   90.00
_cell.angle_gamma   90.00
#
_symmetry.space_group_name_H-M   'P 1'
#
loop_
_entity.id
_entity.type
_entity.pdbx_description
1 polymer ?
#
loop_
_entity_poly.entity_id
_entity_poly.type
_entity_poly.pdbx_seq_one_letter_code
_entity_poly.pdbx_strand_id
1 'polypeptide(L)'
;MFVAFAAVMLVIAGPTPVSERARAQGLFFGAQRFPAIDVDANDNLYLMMSVATAPASEHRPHSQIFFTMSRDFGVTWDNLPQTRNLTNSPGEAFGPSLAVNRNGKLRLYVSYHDNSNGTTQAYLISTKKKTKFRKPLNITPHNGGAFAPRVALDSSETVNIVWGDTNDGAAKVLFVRSTDLGLSFNEPLDVSRSSGVAFDPEIAIDSDDAINVAWQDTAPGTSVIMFARSTDGGVTFSDPTRVSTGSGNATEAAIATDSAGRISIVWVDDSAGRAEAYYARSTDGGSSFSDPINVSDFPNGNGDIHKVTVVAFQDTVYVAFQNGDLFGEDFIKNRQVFVAKSVNAGVSFEAPEQVSTANNSKGRAHSPAMVVDSRGTLHMVWIDASVVGNDEGLVFYSNSSDGRRFSPERMILAVI
;
A
#
# COMPACT_ATOMS: atom_id res chain seq x y z
N MET A 1 21.54 -21.04 23.64
CA MET A 1 22.95 -20.93 23.24
C MET A 1 22.95 -20.69 21.74
N PHE A 2 22.91 -19.42 21.32
CA PHE A 2 22.87 -19.01 19.93
C PHE A 2 24.28 -18.69 19.47
N VAL A 3 24.71 -19.35 18.39
CA VAL A 3 26.01 -19.15 17.76
C VAL A 3 25.87 -18.04 16.73
N ALA A 4 26.61 -16.95 16.91
CA ALA A 4 26.77 -15.92 15.91
C ALA A 4 27.65 -16.45 14.77
N PHE A 5 27.11 -16.53 13.55
CA PHE A 5 27.88 -16.80 12.34
C PHE A 5 28.15 -15.52 11.57
N ALA A 6 29.44 -15.26 11.37
CA ALA A 6 29.94 -14.21 10.52
C ALA A 6 29.63 -14.52 9.05
N ALA A 7 29.19 -13.53 8.29
CA ALA A 7 28.88 -13.63 6.87
C ALA A 7 30.14 -13.96 6.05
N VAL A 8 30.15 -15.08 5.37
CA VAL A 8 31.09 -15.38 4.29
C VAL A 8 30.35 -15.27 2.96
N MET A 9 30.81 -14.35 2.13
CA MET A 9 30.28 -14.15 0.79
C MET A 9 30.75 -15.29 -0.11
N LEU A 10 29.85 -16.19 -0.51
CA LEU A 10 30.13 -17.23 -1.50
C LEU A 10 29.36 -16.90 -2.78
N VAL A 11 30.09 -16.58 -3.85
CA VAL A 11 29.52 -16.43 -5.19
C VAL A 11 29.38 -17.85 -5.79
N ILE A 12 28.12 -18.31 -5.88
CA ILE A 12 27.82 -19.59 -6.57
C ILE A 12 27.19 -19.26 -7.92
N ALA A 13 27.90 -19.57 -9.00
CA ALA A 13 27.42 -19.50 -10.37
C ALA A 13 26.60 -20.77 -10.69
N GLY A 14 25.28 -20.61 -10.94
CA GLY A 14 24.37 -21.67 -11.38
C GLY A 14 22.91 -21.37 -11.04
N PRO A 15 21.90 -21.97 -11.70
CA PRO A 15 20.52 -21.80 -11.37
C PRO A 15 20.16 -22.60 -10.09
N THR A 16 20.55 -22.07 -8.94
CA THR A 16 20.09 -22.62 -7.65
C THR A 16 18.66 -22.16 -7.40
N PRO A 17 17.78 -23.02 -6.83
CA PRO A 17 16.44 -22.62 -6.42
C PRO A 17 16.49 -21.36 -5.54
N VAL A 18 15.52 -20.48 -5.69
CA VAL A 18 15.43 -19.20 -4.93
C VAL A 18 15.52 -19.44 -3.43
N SER A 19 14.94 -20.53 -2.92
CA SER A 19 14.99 -20.95 -1.51
C SER A 19 16.41 -21.30 -1.01
N GLU A 20 17.26 -21.89 -1.84
CA GLU A 20 18.65 -22.20 -1.46
C GLU A 20 19.54 -20.96 -1.47
N ARG A 21 19.29 -20.02 -2.41
CA ARG A 21 20.01 -18.75 -2.45
C ARG A 21 19.72 -17.91 -1.20
N ALA A 22 18.46 -17.85 -0.77
CA ALA A 22 18.06 -17.12 0.43
C ALA A 22 18.71 -17.71 1.69
N ARG A 23 18.75 -19.05 1.82
CA ARG A 23 19.39 -19.74 2.96
C ARG A 23 20.92 -19.61 2.98
N ALA A 24 21.57 -19.62 1.81
CA ALA A 24 23.02 -19.53 1.70
C ALA A 24 23.57 -18.14 2.06
N GLN A 25 22.74 -17.10 2.05
CA GLN A 25 23.15 -15.72 2.35
C GLN A 25 23.04 -15.33 3.83
N GLY A 26 22.58 -16.23 4.70
CA GLY A 26 22.46 -15.96 6.15
C GLY A 26 21.53 -14.79 6.50
N LEU A 27 20.53 -14.56 5.65
CA LEU A 27 19.61 -13.44 5.79
C LEU A 27 18.64 -13.73 6.93
N PHE A 28 18.62 -12.91 7.96
CA PHE A 28 17.58 -12.89 8.95
C PHE A 28 16.38 -12.13 8.34
N PHE A 29 15.32 -12.86 8.05
CA PHE A 29 14.08 -12.28 7.55
C PHE A 29 13.14 -12.06 8.70
N GLY A 30 12.89 -10.81 9.03
CA GLY A 30 11.75 -10.44 9.85
C GLY A 30 10.46 -10.44 9.00
N ALA A 31 9.31 -10.55 9.61
CA ALA A 31 8.02 -10.47 8.92
C ALA A 31 7.92 -9.16 8.12
N GLN A 32 7.93 -9.25 6.80
CA GLN A 32 7.73 -8.10 5.91
C GLN A 32 6.23 -7.83 5.80
N ARG A 33 5.85 -6.57 5.92
CA ARG A 33 4.44 -6.17 5.89
C ARG A 33 4.27 -4.89 5.08
N PHE A 34 3.22 -4.87 4.25
CA PHE A 34 2.75 -3.69 3.55
C PHE A 34 3.84 -2.98 2.72
N PRO A 35 4.18 -3.48 1.54
CA PRO A 35 5.03 -2.74 0.62
C PRO A 35 4.28 -1.53 0.07
N ALA A 36 5.01 -0.44 -0.20
CA ALA A 36 4.52 0.72 -0.93
C ALA A 36 5.50 1.05 -2.04
N ILE A 37 5.01 1.13 -3.27
CA ILE A 37 5.81 1.42 -4.47
C ILE A 37 5.28 2.67 -5.15
N ASP A 38 6.19 3.53 -5.62
CA ASP A 38 5.87 4.67 -6.47
C ASP A 38 7.01 4.92 -7.47
N VAL A 39 6.78 5.80 -8.44
CA VAL A 39 7.64 6.06 -9.58
C VAL A 39 7.86 7.55 -9.76
N ASP A 40 9.10 7.98 -10.12
CA ASP A 40 9.37 9.37 -10.49
C ASP A 40 9.15 9.63 -12.00
N ALA A 41 9.33 10.90 -12.42
CA ALA A 41 9.18 11.32 -13.81
C ALA A 41 10.22 10.71 -14.78
N ASN A 42 11.24 10.03 -14.28
CA ASN A 42 12.24 9.32 -15.08
C ASN A 42 12.02 7.81 -15.05
N ASP A 43 10.87 7.38 -14.56
CA ASP A 43 10.50 5.97 -14.39
C ASP A 43 11.41 5.18 -13.43
N ASN A 44 12.11 5.87 -12.52
CA ASN A 44 12.79 5.19 -11.42
C ASN A 44 11.75 4.73 -10.39
N LEU A 45 11.87 3.49 -9.94
CA LEU A 45 10.97 2.89 -8.95
C LEU A 45 11.53 3.07 -7.53
N TYR A 46 10.65 3.38 -6.60
CA TYR A 46 10.94 3.56 -5.18
C TYR A 46 10.07 2.61 -4.38
N LEU A 47 10.68 1.85 -3.49
CA LEU A 47 9.98 0.86 -2.67
C LEU A 47 10.26 1.12 -1.19
N MET A 48 9.18 1.20 -0.42
CA MET A 48 9.19 1.15 1.03
C MET A 48 8.59 -0.17 1.50
N MET A 49 9.11 -0.71 2.59
CA MET A 49 8.61 -1.94 3.19
C MET A 49 8.81 -1.92 4.70
N SER A 50 7.87 -2.48 5.44
CA SER A 50 8.07 -2.78 6.85
C SER A 50 8.80 -4.10 6.98
N VAL A 51 9.88 -4.13 7.73
CA VAL A 51 10.67 -5.34 7.99
C VAL A 51 10.85 -5.51 9.48
N ALA A 52 10.55 -6.68 10.02
CA ALA A 52 10.81 -6.98 11.41
C ALA A 52 12.30 -7.21 11.62
N THR A 53 12.91 -6.42 12.51
CA THR A 53 14.31 -6.53 12.90
C THR A 53 14.37 -7.05 14.32
N ALA A 54 15.26 -8.01 14.59
CA ALA A 54 15.55 -8.41 15.98
C ALA A 54 16.84 -7.72 16.43
N PRO A 55 16.80 -6.79 17.39
CA PRO A 55 18.03 -6.37 18.06
C PRO A 55 18.65 -7.57 18.79
N ALA A 56 19.97 -7.68 18.77
CA ALA A 56 20.71 -8.82 19.34
C ALA A 56 20.44 -9.06 20.83
N SER A 57 19.74 -8.15 21.51
CA SER A 57 19.45 -8.19 22.95
C SER A 57 17.98 -8.36 23.32
N GLU A 58 17.03 -8.37 22.37
CA GLU A 58 15.59 -8.40 22.66
C GLU A 58 14.90 -9.64 22.10
N HIS A 59 13.91 -10.14 22.86
CA HIS A 59 13.17 -11.37 22.54
C HIS A 59 12.02 -11.16 21.54
N ARG A 60 11.79 -9.91 21.06
CA ARG A 60 10.74 -9.59 20.08
C ARG A 60 11.30 -8.74 18.94
N PRO A 61 11.08 -9.14 17.69
CA PRO A 61 11.47 -8.32 16.54
C PRO A 61 10.59 -7.05 16.49
N HIS A 62 11.22 -5.90 16.27
CA HIS A 62 10.54 -4.63 16.02
C HIS A 62 10.45 -4.38 14.51
N SER A 63 9.27 -4.02 14.03
CA SER A 63 9.11 -3.58 12.64
C SER A 63 9.74 -2.23 12.39
N GLN A 64 10.49 -2.11 11.29
CA GLN A 64 11.14 -0.87 10.84
C GLN A 64 10.81 -0.61 9.38
N ILE A 65 10.85 0.65 8.93
CA ILE A 65 10.64 1.00 7.53
C ILE A 65 11.98 1.01 6.79
N PHE A 66 12.04 0.21 5.75
CA PHE A 66 13.20 0.12 4.86
C PHE A 66 12.89 0.71 3.49
N PHE A 67 13.94 1.20 2.85
CA PHE A 67 13.93 1.83 1.54
C PHE A 67 14.87 1.13 0.57
N THR A 68 14.43 0.90 -0.66
CA THR A 68 15.25 0.55 -1.82
C THR A 68 14.71 1.21 -3.09
N MET A 69 15.48 1.22 -4.16
CA MET A 69 15.06 1.77 -5.45
C MET A 69 15.66 1.03 -6.63
N SER A 70 15.01 1.15 -7.78
CA SER A 70 15.49 0.68 -9.07
C SER A 70 15.57 1.85 -10.05
N ARG A 71 16.63 1.89 -10.88
CA ARG A 71 16.86 2.90 -11.93
C ARG A 71 16.81 2.33 -13.33
N ASP A 72 16.42 1.08 -13.46
CA ASP A 72 16.40 0.28 -14.69
C ASP A 72 15.10 -0.50 -14.83
N PHE A 73 13.99 0.14 -14.47
CA PHE A 73 12.62 -0.38 -14.60
C PHE A 73 12.38 -1.69 -13.84
N GLY A 74 12.98 -1.84 -12.66
CA GLY A 74 12.84 -3.02 -11.82
C GLY A 74 13.73 -4.19 -12.21
N VAL A 75 14.67 -3.99 -13.14
CA VAL A 75 15.63 -5.05 -13.52
C VAL A 75 16.61 -5.33 -12.39
N THR A 76 17.14 -4.29 -11.77
CA THR A 76 17.97 -4.36 -10.57
C THR A 76 17.46 -3.42 -9.50
N TRP A 77 17.69 -3.76 -8.24
CA TRP A 77 17.34 -2.96 -7.07
C TRP A 77 18.58 -2.69 -6.24
N ASP A 78 18.62 -1.51 -5.60
CA ASP A 78 19.72 -1.19 -4.70
C ASP A 78 19.81 -2.27 -3.61
N ASN A 79 20.97 -2.92 -3.47
CA ASN A 79 21.25 -3.93 -2.46
C ASN A 79 21.96 -3.30 -1.25
N LEU A 80 22.21 -4.08 -0.20
CA LEU A 80 23.11 -3.67 0.87
C LEU A 80 24.48 -3.23 0.30
N PRO A 81 25.03 -2.15 0.82
CA PRO A 81 24.56 -1.29 1.92
C PRO A 81 23.59 -0.16 1.51
N GLN A 82 23.02 -0.20 0.31
CA GLN A 82 22.16 0.85 -0.23
C GLN A 82 20.72 0.78 0.29
N THR A 83 20.22 -0.43 0.65
CA THR A 83 18.95 -0.57 1.37
C THR A 83 19.07 0.03 2.76
N ARG A 84 18.15 0.92 3.12
CA ARG A 84 18.27 1.73 4.34
C ARG A 84 17.11 1.52 5.28
N ASN A 85 17.40 1.31 6.57
CA ASN A 85 16.45 1.53 7.64
C ASN A 85 16.22 3.04 7.80
N LEU A 86 14.98 3.49 7.63
CA LEU A 86 14.61 4.91 7.72
C LEU A 86 14.18 5.33 9.12
N THR A 87 13.62 4.43 9.90
CA THR A 87 13.00 4.75 11.18
C THR A 87 13.97 4.59 12.34
N ASN A 88 14.69 3.48 12.38
CA ASN A 88 15.57 3.15 13.51
C ASN A 88 14.87 3.43 14.87
N SER A 89 13.59 3.05 14.94
CA SER A 89 12.69 3.31 16.06
C SER A 89 12.95 2.30 17.20
N PRO A 90 12.84 2.71 18.46
CA PRO A 90 12.81 1.78 19.60
C PRO A 90 11.48 1.01 19.70
N GLY A 91 10.45 1.43 18.96
CA GLY A 91 9.16 0.76 18.83
C GLY A 91 8.97 0.05 17.50
N GLU A 92 7.73 -0.20 17.15
CA GLU A 92 7.32 -0.78 15.88
C GLU A 92 6.88 0.32 14.90
N ALA A 93 7.57 0.40 13.76
CA ALA A 93 7.22 1.26 12.64
C ALA A 93 6.68 0.42 11.48
N PHE A 94 5.44 0.68 11.03
CA PHE A 94 4.79 -0.14 10.01
C PHE A 94 3.76 0.62 9.18
N GLY A 95 3.23 -0.03 8.12
CA GLY A 95 2.23 0.52 7.22
C GLY A 95 2.72 1.75 6.45
N PRO A 96 3.88 1.70 5.74
CA PRO A 96 4.35 2.85 4.99
C PRO A 96 3.42 3.17 3.83
N SER A 97 3.19 4.46 3.61
CA SER A 97 2.64 5.03 2.38
C SER A 97 3.70 5.94 1.76
N LEU A 98 3.84 5.89 0.45
CA LEU A 98 4.88 6.58 -0.29
C LEU A 98 4.28 7.52 -1.33
N ALA A 99 4.78 8.74 -1.40
CA ALA A 99 4.51 9.66 -2.49
C ALA A 99 5.84 10.23 -3.03
N VAL A 100 5.99 10.18 -4.34
CA VAL A 100 7.17 10.67 -5.05
C VAL A 100 6.80 11.93 -5.84
N ASN A 101 7.57 13.01 -5.65
CA ASN A 101 7.39 14.21 -6.48
C ASN A 101 7.80 13.90 -7.94
N ARG A 102 6.86 14.05 -8.84
CA ARG A 102 7.04 13.85 -10.29
C ARG A 102 7.36 15.16 -11.04
N ASN A 103 7.24 16.30 -10.37
CA ASN A 103 7.40 17.64 -10.95
C ASN A 103 8.69 18.30 -10.46
N GLY A 104 9.83 18.02 -11.11
CA GLY A 104 11.08 18.74 -10.83
C GLY A 104 12.12 17.98 -10.01
N LYS A 105 12.53 18.49 -8.83
CA LYS A 105 13.56 17.85 -8.00
C LYS A 105 13.00 16.64 -7.32
N LEU A 106 13.69 15.50 -7.43
CA LEU A 106 13.32 14.29 -6.72
C LEU A 106 13.18 14.55 -5.21
N ARG A 107 11.98 14.29 -4.70
CA ARG A 107 11.65 14.22 -3.28
C ARG A 107 10.71 13.05 -3.00
N LEU A 108 10.96 12.42 -1.89
CA LEU A 108 10.19 11.27 -1.38
C LEU A 108 9.56 11.68 -0.07
N TYR A 109 8.30 11.30 0.10
CA TYR A 109 7.52 11.49 1.33
C TYR A 109 6.97 10.15 1.76
N VAL A 110 7.25 9.76 2.98
CA VAL A 110 6.87 8.46 3.56
C VAL A 110 6.10 8.72 4.82
N SER A 111 4.79 8.45 4.81
CA SER A 111 4.02 8.40 6.05
C SER A 111 4.00 6.96 6.57
N TYR A 112 3.96 6.80 7.87
CA TYR A 112 3.89 5.51 8.56
C TYR A 112 3.41 5.72 9.98
N HIS A 113 3.04 4.65 10.67
CA HIS A 113 2.74 4.75 12.09
C HIS A 113 3.76 4.00 12.95
N ASP A 114 3.95 4.49 14.18
CA ASP A 114 5.00 4.04 15.11
C ASP A 114 4.50 4.14 16.56
N ASN A 115 4.81 3.13 17.37
CA ASN A 115 4.37 3.06 18.77
C ASN A 115 5.48 3.30 19.80
N SER A 116 6.63 3.82 19.38
CA SER A 116 7.80 4.05 20.26
C SER A 116 7.52 4.94 21.47
N ASN A 117 6.50 5.77 21.41
CA ASN A 117 6.10 6.67 22.52
C ASN A 117 4.99 6.07 23.42
N GLY A 118 4.71 4.76 23.31
CA GLY A 118 3.69 4.07 24.11
C GLY A 118 2.28 4.08 23.51
N THR A 119 1.99 5.01 22.59
CA THR A 119 0.78 5.03 21.76
C THR A 119 1.17 5.07 20.29
N THR A 120 0.33 4.48 19.43
CA THR A 120 0.57 4.52 17.98
C THR A 120 0.34 5.93 17.46
N GLN A 121 1.35 6.51 16.83
CA GLN A 121 1.34 7.87 16.29
C GLN A 121 1.65 7.83 14.79
N ALA A 122 1.19 8.84 14.04
CA ALA A 122 1.54 9.00 12.64
C ALA A 122 2.79 9.89 12.48
N TYR A 123 3.68 9.44 11.61
CA TYR A 123 4.94 10.10 11.30
C TYR A 123 5.09 10.36 9.81
N LEU A 124 5.87 11.39 9.49
CA LEU A 124 6.35 11.66 8.13
C LEU A 124 7.89 11.64 8.10
N ILE A 125 8.44 10.95 7.12
CA ILE A 125 9.83 11.10 6.69
C ILE A 125 9.83 11.72 5.30
N SER A 126 10.58 12.81 5.10
CA SER A 126 10.77 13.42 3.79
C SER A 126 12.24 13.51 3.42
N THR A 127 12.55 13.62 2.12
CA THR A 127 13.93 13.82 1.68
C THR A 127 14.29 15.30 1.66
N LYS A 128 15.51 15.62 2.09
CA LYS A 128 16.10 16.96 1.99
C LYS A 128 16.63 17.23 0.58
N LYS A 129 17.26 16.22 -0.03
CA LYS A 129 17.86 16.28 -1.37
C LYS A 129 18.05 14.86 -1.90
N LYS A 130 17.51 14.55 -3.06
CA LYS A 130 17.55 13.18 -3.63
C LYS A 130 17.06 12.17 -2.60
N THR A 131 17.87 11.18 -2.25
CA THR A 131 17.59 10.13 -1.27
C THR A 131 18.19 10.40 0.12
N LYS A 132 18.48 11.66 0.48
CA LYS A 132 18.90 12.04 1.84
C LYS A 132 17.66 12.34 2.67
N PHE A 133 17.25 11.38 3.47
CA PHE A 133 16.09 11.48 4.34
C PHE A 133 16.35 12.39 5.54
N ARG A 134 15.30 13.09 5.99
CA ARG A 134 15.23 13.84 7.24
C ARG A 134 14.95 12.88 8.40
N LYS A 135 15.08 13.37 9.62
CA LYS A 135 14.56 12.65 10.79
C LYS A 135 13.02 12.57 10.69
N PRO A 136 12.42 11.50 11.23
CA PRO A 136 10.97 11.41 11.33
C PRO A 136 10.36 12.62 12.06
N LEU A 137 9.28 13.15 11.51
CA LEU A 137 8.45 14.17 12.13
C LEU A 137 7.17 13.49 12.64
N ASN A 138 6.87 13.58 13.92
CA ASN A 138 5.58 13.18 14.47
C ASN A 138 4.53 14.22 14.05
N ILE A 139 3.49 13.80 13.30
CA ILE A 139 2.42 14.67 12.84
C ILE A 139 1.18 14.61 13.74
N THR A 140 1.16 13.71 14.72
CA THR A 140 0.05 13.51 15.67
C THR A 140 0.58 13.46 17.12
N PRO A 141 1.15 14.56 17.65
CA PRO A 141 1.79 14.56 18.97
C PRO A 141 0.73 14.66 20.11
N HIS A 142 -0.18 13.69 20.21
CA HIS A 142 -1.24 13.61 21.21
C HIS A 142 -1.28 12.23 21.89
N ASN A 143 -2.15 12.03 22.87
CA ASN A 143 -2.22 10.79 23.65
C ASN A 143 -3.13 9.71 23.03
N GLY A 144 -3.92 10.05 22.01
CA GLY A 144 -4.74 9.08 21.25
C GLY A 144 -3.93 8.29 20.24
N GLY A 145 -4.54 7.25 19.68
CA GLY A 145 -3.94 6.45 18.61
C GLY A 145 -4.16 7.09 17.24
N ALA A 146 -3.12 7.06 16.39
CA ALA A 146 -3.19 7.45 14.99
C ALA A 146 -2.74 6.28 14.11
N PHE A 147 -3.56 5.90 13.13
CA PHE A 147 -3.42 4.65 12.37
C PHE A 147 -3.52 4.89 10.86
N ALA A 148 -2.87 4.01 10.09
CA ALA A 148 -2.95 3.98 8.63
C ALA A 148 -2.78 5.36 7.97
N PRO A 149 -1.72 6.13 8.25
CA PRO A 149 -1.50 7.39 7.57
C PRO A 149 -1.20 7.16 6.08
N ARG A 150 -1.83 7.99 5.23
CA ARG A 150 -1.62 7.99 3.79
C ARG A 150 -1.18 9.36 3.32
N VAL A 151 -0.18 9.39 2.44
CA VAL A 151 0.39 10.62 1.90
C VAL A 151 0.18 10.72 0.40
N ALA A 152 -0.23 11.91 -0.07
CA ALA A 152 -0.32 12.24 -1.49
C ALA A 152 0.19 13.66 -1.73
N LEU A 153 0.63 13.94 -2.97
CA LEU A 153 1.16 15.24 -3.39
C LEU A 153 0.25 15.84 -4.47
N ASP A 154 0.00 17.13 -4.38
CA ASP A 154 -0.56 17.89 -5.50
C ASP A 154 0.53 18.34 -6.49
N SER A 155 0.14 19.01 -7.59
CA SER A 155 1.05 19.49 -8.62
C SER A 155 2.07 20.53 -8.12
N SER A 156 1.76 21.22 -7.01
CA SER A 156 2.61 22.21 -6.34
C SER A 156 3.51 21.60 -5.26
N GLU A 157 3.49 20.27 -5.12
CA GLU A 157 4.20 19.53 -4.08
C GLU A 157 3.71 19.85 -2.66
N THR A 158 2.42 20.26 -2.49
CA THR A 158 1.79 20.29 -1.18
C THR A 158 1.67 18.86 -0.67
N VAL A 159 2.10 18.63 0.55
CA VAL A 159 2.03 17.31 1.18
C VAL A 159 0.68 17.18 1.88
N ASN A 160 -0.16 16.27 1.42
CA ASN A 160 -1.48 15.99 1.95
C ASN A 160 -1.46 14.64 2.66
N ILE A 161 -1.92 14.59 3.92
CA ILE A 161 -1.91 13.36 4.74
C ILE A 161 -3.28 13.18 5.38
N VAL A 162 -3.79 11.94 5.31
CA VAL A 162 -4.97 11.47 6.05
C VAL A 162 -4.58 10.33 6.98
N TRP A 163 -5.30 10.18 8.09
CA TRP A 163 -5.13 9.05 9.01
C TRP A 163 -6.41 8.79 9.81
N GLY A 164 -6.53 7.59 10.38
CA GLY A 164 -7.55 7.28 11.39
C GLY A 164 -7.07 7.70 12.77
N ASP A 165 -7.86 8.45 13.52
CA ASP A 165 -7.49 9.04 14.80
C ASP A 165 -8.49 8.69 15.90
N THR A 166 -8.01 8.32 17.10
CA THR A 166 -8.84 7.95 18.26
C THR A 166 -8.68 8.90 19.45
N ASN A 167 -8.05 10.07 19.25
CA ASN A 167 -7.75 10.99 20.36
C ASN A 167 -9.02 11.48 21.09
N ASP A 168 -10.11 11.70 20.37
CA ASP A 168 -11.37 12.24 20.89
C ASP A 168 -12.45 11.18 21.12
N GLY A 169 -12.09 9.90 21.26
CA GLY A 169 -13.00 8.78 21.51
C GLY A 169 -13.22 7.89 20.29
N ALA A 170 -14.36 7.96 19.59
CA ALA A 170 -14.60 7.18 18.38
C ALA A 170 -13.61 7.59 17.28
N ALA A 171 -13.11 6.61 16.52
CA ALA A 171 -12.15 6.90 15.46
C ALA A 171 -12.77 7.80 14.38
N LYS A 172 -11.99 8.78 13.93
CA LYS A 172 -12.30 9.73 12.86
C LYS A 172 -11.24 9.67 11.79
N VAL A 173 -11.58 10.08 10.58
CA VAL A 173 -10.57 10.34 9.53
C VAL A 173 -10.22 11.82 9.55
N LEU A 174 -8.95 12.08 9.89
CA LEU A 174 -8.40 13.43 9.95
C LEU A 174 -7.49 13.69 8.76
N PHE A 175 -7.38 14.97 8.38
CA PHE A 175 -6.57 15.47 7.28
C PHE A 175 -5.70 16.64 7.72
N VAL A 176 -4.45 16.66 7.24
CA VAL A 176 -3.55 17.82 7.32
C VAL A 176 -2.85 18.05 6.00
N ARG A 177 -2.36 19.29 5.80
CA ARG A 177 -1.53 19.64 4.65
C ARG A 177 -0.31 20.46 5.06
N SER A 178 0.73 20.38 4.24
CA SER A 178 1.96 21.15 4.38
C SER A 178 2.35 21.78 3.04
N THR A 179 2.59 23.08 3.03
CA THR A 179 3.10 23.84 1.88
C THR A 179 4.60 24.13 1.97
N ASP A 180 5.28 23.63 3.00
CA ASP A 180 6.70 23.83 3.28
C ASP A 180 7.52 22.53 3.18
N LEU A 181 7.08 21.60 2.30
CA LEU A 181 7.76 20.34 2.04
C LEU A 181 7.74 19.37 3.23
N GLY A 182 6.66 19.38 4.00
CA GLY A 182 6.45 18.47 5.14
C GLY A 182 7.25 18.88 6.38
N LEU A 183 7.59 20.15 6.55
CA LEU A 183 8.29 20.63 7.74
C LEU A 183 7.32 21.06 8.84
N SER A 184 6.16 21.56 8.46
CA SER A 184 5.05 21.89 9.35
C SER A 184 3.71 21.59 8.68
N PHE A 185 2.67 21.44 9.49
CA PHE A 185 1.31 21.14 9.05
C PHE A 185 0.30 22.11 9.68
N ASN A 186 -0.82 22.32 8.99
CA ASN A 186 -1.98 23.01 9.56
C ASN A 186 -2.64 22.19 10.67
N GLU A 187 -3.61 22.77 11.37
CA GLU A 187 -4.47 22.05 12.31
C GLU A 187 -5.25 20.94 11.57
N PRO A 188 -5.45 19.77 12.23
CA PRO A 188 -6.21 18.66 11.65
C PRO A 188 -7.66 19.01 11.38
N LEU A 189 -8.18 18.59 10.22
CA LEU A 189 -9.57 18.73 9.81
C LEU A 189 -10.25 17.36 9.82
N ASP A 190 -11.41 17.23 10.47
CA ASP A 190 -12.25 16.02 10.43
C ASP A 190 -12.96 15.93 9.07
N VAL A 191 -12.49 14.99 8.22
CA VAL A 191 -13.07 14.69 6.90
C VAL A 191 -14.29 13.80 7.04
N SER A 192 -14.24 12.83 7.95
CA SER A 192 -15.28 11.81 8.10
C SER A 192 -16.61 12.38 8.60
N ARG A 193 -16.55 13.32 9.54
CA ARG A 193 -17.73 13.85 10.22
C ARG A 193 -18.72 12.75 10.64
N SER A 194 -18.18 11.55 10.92
CA SER A 194 -18.93 10.34 11.22
C SER A 194 -19.52 10.37 12.63
N SER A 195 -20.72 9.84 12.79
CA SER A 195 -21.32 9.54 14.10
C SER A 195 -20.94 8.14 14.62
N GLY A 196 -20.22 7.35 13.81
CA GLY A 196 -19.70 6.02 14.13
C GLY A 196 -18.18 5.98 14.27
N VAL A 197 -17.58 4.92 13.76
CA VAL A 197 -16.14 4.71 13.72
C VAL A 197 -15.69 4.80 12.26
N ALA A 198 -14.84 5.79 11.94
CA ALA A 198 -14.27 5.99 10.62
C ALA A 198 -12.76 5.71 10.67
N PHE A 199 -12.26 4.86 9.77
CA PHE A 199 -10.87 4.38 9.79
C PHE A 199 -10.41 3.88 8.41
N ASP A 200 -9.11 3.49 8.32
CA ASP A 200 -8.44 3.02 7.10
C ASP A 200 -8.67 3.94 5.89
N PRO A 201 -8.31 5.23 6.00
CA PRO A 201 -8.47 6.17 4.90
C PRO A 201 -7.46 5.91 3.79
N GLU A 202 -7.90 6.20 2.56
CA GLU A 202 -7.05 6.26 1.37
C GLU A 202 -7.22 7.63 0.71
N ILE A 203 -6.15 8.14 0.08
CA ILE A 203 -6.11 9.46 -0.54
C ILE A 203 -5.57 9.39 -1.96
N ALA A 204 -6.21 10.11 -2.88
CA ALA A 204 -5.72 10.35 -4.23
C ALA A 204 -5.91 11.81 -4.61
N ILE A 205 -4.93 12.39 -5.30
CA ILE A 205 -5.02 13.73 -5.88
C ILE A 205 -5.23 13.59 -7.38
N ASP A 206 -6.22 14.28 -7.92
CA ASP A 206 -6.48 14.24 -9.36
C ASP A 206 -5.72 15.31 -10.14
N SER A 207 -5.92 15.34 -11.46
CA SER A 207 -5.25 16.27 -12.37
C SER A 207 -5.58 17.74 -12.13
N ASP A 208 -6.67 18.04 -11.42
CA ASP A 208 -7.10 19.40 -11.05
C ASP A 208 -6.67 19.77 -9.63
N ASP A 209 -5.76 18.99 -9.03
CA ASP A 209 -5.29 19.11 -7.64
C ASP A 209 -6.40 18.93 -6.59
N ALA A 210 -7.54 18.36 -6.96
CA ALA A 210 -8.56 18.08 -5.97
C ALA A 210 -8.21 16.82 -5.15
N ILE A 211 -8.47 16.92 -3.85
CA ILE A 211 -8.15 15.91 -2.87
C ILE A 211 -9.34 14.97 -2.72
N ASN A 212 -9.13 13.70 -3.00
CA ASN A 212 -10.14 12.66 -2.95
C ASN A 212 -9.79 11.69 -1.81
N VAL A 213 -10.70 11.49 -0.87
CA VAL A 213 -10.51 10.63 0.31
C VAL A 213 -11.62 9.59 0.36
N ALA A 214 -11.25 8.33 0.49
CA ALA A 214 -12.16 7.23 0.75
C ALA A 214 -11.82 6.58 2.09
N TRP A 215 -12.80 6.07 2.83
CA TRP A 215 -12.58 5.43 4.12
C TRP A 215 -13.67 4.43 4.44
N GLN A 216 -13.41 3.60 5.43
CA GLN A 216 -14.37 2.69 6.02
C GLN A 216 -15.11 3.39 7.17
N ASP A 217 -16.45 3.24 7.22
CA ASP A 217 -17.31 3.87 8.22
C ASP A 217 -18.37 2.90 8.76
N THR A 218 -18.62 2.94 10.05
CA THR A 218 -19.62 2.06 10.71
C THR A 218 -20.87 2.79 11.18
N ALA A 219 -21.00 4.10 10.91
CA ALA A 219 -22.17 4.89 11.33
C ALA A 219 -23.52 4.31 10.87
N PRO A 220 -23.63 3.69 9.67
CA PRO A 220 -24.89 3.07 9.23
C PRO A 220 -25.25 1.73 9.93
N GLY A 221 -24.40 1.23 10.84
CA GLY A 221 -24.60 -0.05 11.55
C GLY A 221 -23.90 -1.27 10.93
N THR A 222 -23.61 -1.22 9.63
CA THR A 222 -22.69 -2.12 8.93
C THR A 222 -21.50 -1.32 8.41
N SER A 223 -20.38 -1.97 8.18
CA SER A 223 -19.22 -1.30 7.59
C SER A 223 -19.50 -0.93 6.13
N VAL A 224 -19.28 0.33 5.77
CA VAL A 224 -19.49 0.87 4.42
C VAL A 224 -18.28 1.67 3.97
N ILE A 225 -18.12 1.84 2.65
CA ILE A 225 -17.11 2.75 2.10
C ILE A 225 -17.77 4.10 1.86
N MET A 226 -17.14 5.14 2.42
CA MET A 226 -17.50 6.53 2.27
C MET A 226 -16.44 7.28 1.47
N PHE A 227 -16.82 8.41 0.90
CA PHE A 227 -15.97 9.27 0.08
C PHE A 227 -16.26 10.74 0.37
N ALA A 228 -15.23 11.60 0.35
CA ALA A 228 -15.35 13.04 0.33
C ALA A 228 -14.26 13.68 -0.54
N ARG A 229 -14.54 14.84 -1.10
CA ARG A 229 -13.66 15.58 -2.01
C ARG A 229 -13.47 17.02 -1.55
N SER A 230 -12.25 17.53 -1.71
CA SER A 230 -11.91 18.95 -1.60
C SER A 230 -11.42 19.49 -2.92
N THR A 231 -11.93 20.65 -3.34
CA THR A 231 -11.49 21.41 -4.53
C THR A 231 -10.84 22.74 -4.17
N ASP A 232 -10.66 23.01 -2.88
CA ASP A 232 -10.10 24.26 -2.34
C ASP A 232 -8.76 24.02 -1.63
N GLY A 233 -8.07 22.93 -2.00
CA GLY A 233 -6.78 22.55 -1.43
C GLY A 233 -6.85 22.06 0.01
N GLY A 234 -7.95 21.42 0.42
CA GLY A 234 -8.12 20.84 1.75
C GLY A 234 -8.56 21.85 2.81
N VAL A 235 -9.10 23.01 2.43
CA VAL A 235 -9.70 23.96 3.36
C VAL A 235 -11.07 23.44 3.81
N THR A 236 -11.86 22.90 2.87
CA THR A 236 -13.12 22.21 3.14
C THR A 236 -13.23 20.91 2.34
N PHE A 237 -14.06 20.00 2.82
CA PHE A 237 -14.45 18.79 2.11
C PHE A 237 -15.97 18.74 1.91
N SER A 238 -16.41 18.11 0.81
CA SER A 238 -17.82 17.82 0.55
C SER A 238 -18.44 17.02 1.70
N ASP A 239 -19.76 16.97 1.78
CA ASP A 239 -20.41 15.99 2.63
C ASP A 239 -20.05 14.56 2.20
N PRO A 240 -19.90 13.64 3.16
CA PRO A 240 -19.57 12.25 2.85
C PRO A 240 -20.62 11.59 1.97
N THR A 241 -20.18 10.98 0.86
CA THR A 241 -21.01 10.20 -0.07
C THR A 241 -20.73 8.71 0.15
N ARG A 242 -21.77 7.89 0.30
CA ARG A 242 -21.63 6.44 0.39
C ARG A 242 -21.33 5.86 -1.00
N VAL A 243 -20.28 5.04 -1.09
CA VAL A 243 -19.83 4.36 -2.33
C VAL A 243 -20.32 2.91 -2.39
N SER A 244 -20.12 2.15 -1.32
CA SER A 244 -20.58 0.75 -1.26
C SER A 244 -22.08 0.68 -1.04
N THR A 245 -22.80 -0.05 -1.88
CA THR A 245 -24.26 -0.19 -1.83
C THR A 245 -24.74 -1.56 -1.34
N GLY A 246 -23.82 -2.51 -1.12
CA GLY A 246 -24.10 -3.84 -0.60
C GLY A 246 -24.73 -3.84 0.79
N SER A 247 -25.34 -4.97 1.17
CA SER A 247 -25.94 -5.18 2.51
C SER A 247 -24.97 -5.78 3.52
N GLY A 248 -23.78 -6.24 3.06
CA GLY A 248 -22.73 -6.79 3.90
C GLY A 248 -21.77 -5.72 4.44
N ASN A 249 -20.60 -6.17 4.89
CA ASN A 249 -19.53 -5.29 5.33
C ASN A 249 -18.61 -4.97 4.14
N ALA A 250 -18.44 -3.69 3.89
CA ALA A 250 -17.46 -3.18 2.94
C ALA A 250 -16.23 -2.67 3.70
N THR A 251 -15.06 -3.16 3.33
CA THR A 251 -13.78 -2.95 4.02
C THR A 251 -12.62 -2.77 3.05
N GLU A 252 -11.44 -2.40 3.54
CA GLU A 252 -10.19 -2.39 2.79
C GLU A 252 -10.26 -1.60 1.47
N ALA A 253 -10.75 -0.35 1.51
CA ALA A 253 -10.86 0.47 0.31
C ALA A 253 -9.48 0.86 -0.26
N ALA A 254 -9.42 1.05 -1.58
CA ALA A 254 -8.34 1.75 -2.25
C ALA A 254 -8.92 2.71 -3.30
N ILE A 255 -8.22 3.82 -3.56
CA ILE A 255 -8.66 4.88 -4.47
C ILE A 255 -7.56 5.26 -5.45
N ALA A 256 -7.94 5.51 -6.70
CA ALA A 256 -7.07 6.09 -7.72
C ALA A 256 -7.84 7.11 -8.55
N THR A 257 -7.11 8.04 -9.14
CA THR A 257 -7.63 9.01 -10.12
C THR A 257 -6.83 8.89 -11.41
N ASP A 258 -7.45 9.19 -12.54
CA ASP A 258 -6.77 9.26 -13.83
C ASP A 258 -6.64 10.70 -14.35
N SER A 259 -5.98 10.85 -15.50
CA SER A 259 -5.75 12.16 -16.13
C SER A 259 -7.01 12.84 -16.65
N ALA A 260 -8.14 12.13 -16.72
CA ALA A 260 -9.45 12.69 -17.09
C ALA A 260 -10.28 13.09 -15.83
N GLY A 261 -9.69 13.02 -14.63
CA GLY A 261 -10.35 13.33 -13.37
C GLY A 261 -11.38 12.29 -12.92
N ARG A 262 -11.37 11.09 -13.53
CA ARG A 262 -12.25 9.99 -13.11
C ARG A 262 -11.69 9.39 -11.82
N ILE A 263 -12.60 9.07 -10.90
CA ILE A 263 -12.27 8.48 -9.60
C ILE A 263 -12.63 7.00 -9.64
N SER A 264 -11.69 6.15 -9.29
CA SER A 264 -11.82 4.70 -9.19
C SER A 264 -11.69 4.30 -7.72
N ILE A 265 -12.68 3.59 -7.18
CA ILE A 265 -12.64 3.04 -5.81
C ILE A 265 -12.88 1.54 -5.90
N VAL A 266 -12.04 0.77 -5.23
CA VAL A 266 -12.18 -0.68 -5.04
C VAL A 266 -12.26 -0.98 -3.55
N TRP A 267 -13.02 -2.00 -3.17
CA TRP A 267 -13.16 -2.44 -1.78
C TRP A 267 -13.44 -3.93 -1.71
N VAL A 268 -13.32 -4.49 -0.53
CA VAL A 268 -13.75 -5.85 -0.21
C VAL A 268 -15.15 -5.80 0.39
N ASP A 269 -16.07 -6.66 -0.06
CA ASP A 269 -17.47 -6.70 0.39
C ASP A 269 -17.94 -8.15 0.55
N ASP A 270 -18.59 -8.46 1.69
CA ASP A 270 -19.07 -9.80 2.01
C ASP A 270 -20.58 -10.02 1.74
N SER A 271 -21.25 -9.10 1.05
CA SER A 271 -22.69 -9.15 0.74
C SER A 271 -23.12 -10.41 -0.01
N ALA A 272 -22.21 -11.00 -0.79
CA ALA A 272 -22.47 -12.23 -1.55
C ALA A 272 -22.30 -13.50 -0.73
N GLY A 273 -22.10 -13.39 0.60
CA GLY A 273 -21.86 -14.51 1.52
C GLY A 273 -20.40 -14.95 1.62
N ARG A 274 -19.51 -14.28 0.87
CA ARG A 274 -18.04 -14.37 0.97
C ARG A 274 -17.44 -13.02 0.62
N ALA A 275 -16.19 -12.78 1.01
CA ALA A 275 -15.47 -11.57 0.70
C ALA A 275 -15.05 -11.54 -0.78
N GLU A 276 -15.49 -10.53 -1.53
CA GLU A 276 -15.19 -10.31 -2.95
C GLU A 276 -14.72 -8.87 -3.18
N ALA A 277 -13.95 -8.63 -4.24
CA ALA A 277 -13.51 -7.30 -4.63
C ALA A 277 -14.56 -6.62 -5.52
N TYR A 278 -15.08 -5.50 -5.06
CA TYR A 278 -16.01 -4.66 -5.82
C TYR A 278 -15.35 -3.34 -6.22
N TYR A 279 -15.76 -2.84 -7.36
CA TYR A 279 -15.26 -1.62 -7.97
C TYR A 279 -16.39 -0.69 -8.33
N ALA A 280 -16.25 0.61 -8.07
CA ALA A 280 -17.11 1.64 -8.61
C ALA A 280 -16.28 2.84 -9.09
N ARG A 281 -16.83 3.58 -10.06
CA ARG A 281 -16.21 4.78 -10.59
C ARG A 281 -17.12 5.98 -10.53
N SER A 282 -16.50 7.17 -10.43
CA SER A 282 -17.19 8.44 -10.63
C SER A 282 -16.58 9.18 -11.81
N THR A 283 -17.43 9.86 -12.59
CA THR A 283 -17.06 10.75 -13.71
C THR A 283 -17.52 12.20 -13.47
N ASP A 284 -18.09 12.47 -12.31
CA ASP A 284 -18.69 13.75 -11.91
C ASP A 284 -18.07 14.34 -10.63
N GLY A 285 -16.80 13.98 -10.40
CA GLY A 285 -16.04 14.46 -9.23
C GLY A 285 -16.53 13.89 -7.90
N GLY A 286 -17.06 12.66 -7.90
CA GLY A 286 -17.52 11.98 -6.68
C GLY A 286 -18.92 12.38 -6.21
N SER A 287 -19.66 13.15 -7.02
CA SER A 287 -21.06 13.47 -6.73
C SER A 287 -21.95 12.23 -6.82
N SER A 288 -21.59 11.31 -7.73
CA SER A 288 -22.20 9.99 -7.83
C SER A 288 -21.16 8.93 -8.22
N PHE A 289 -21.48 7.67 -7.94
CA PHE A 289 -20.68 6.51 -8.33
C PHE A 289 -21.53 5.53 -9.13
N SER A 290 -20.89 4.79 -10.06
CA SER A 290 -21.54 3.71 -10.79
C SER A 290 -22.02 2.61 -9.86
N ASP A 291 -22.94 1.75 -10.34
CA ASP A 291 -23.22 0.49 -9.67
C ASP A 291 -21.93 -0.32 -9.49
N PRO A 292 -21.75 -1.01 -8.35
CA PRO A 292 -20.57 -1.83 -8.09
C PRO A 292 -20.42 -3.00 -9.07
N ILE A 293 -19.20 -3.21 -9.56
CA ILE A 293 -18.82 -4.35 -10.39
C ILE A 293 -17.98 -5.30 -9.56
N ASN A 294 -18.33 -6.58 -9.48
CA ASN A 294 -17.46 -7.62 -8.92
C ASN A 294 -16.28 -7.84 -9.88
N VAL A 295 -15.06 -7.49 -9.44
CA VAL A 295 -13.83 -7.61 -10.25
C VAL A 295 -13.00 -8.85 -9.89
N SER A 296 -13.42 -9.61 -8.87
CA SER A 296 -12.83 -10.86 -8.46
C SER A 296 -13.65 -12.08 -8.84
N ASP A 297 -14.58 -11.94 -9.79
CA ASP A 297 -15.48 -13.02 -10.20
C ASP A 297 -14.70 -14.18 -10.82
N PHE A 298 -14.46 -15.21 -10.02
CA PHE A 298 -13.84 -16.46 -10.46
C PHE A 298 -14.91 -17.51 -10.74
N PRO A 299 -14.86 -18.17 -11.92
CA PRO A 299 -15.84 -19.21 -12.27
C PRO A 299 -15.99 -20.36 -11.28
N ASN A 300 -14.99 -20.56 -10.39
CA ASN A 300 -14.94 -21.67 -9.45
C ASN A 300 -14.89 -21.25 -7.96
N GLY A 301 -15.12 -19.97 -7.63
CA GLY A 301 -15.24 -19.51 -6.24
C GLY A 301 -14.00 -19.76 -5.36
N ASN A 302 -12.86 -19.22 -5.72
CA ASN A 302 -11.58 -19.47 -5.04
C ASN A 302 -11.33 -18.55 -3.83
N GLY A 303 -11.92 -18.87 -2.67
CA GLY A 303 -11.57 -18.26 -1.39
C GLY A 303 -11.98 -16.79 -1.23
N ASP A 304 -11.79 -16.26 -0.03
CA ASP A 304 -12.06 -14.87 0.29
C ASP A 304 -11.01 -13.92 -0.32
N ILE A 305 -11.46 -12.74 -0.71
CA ILE A 305 -10.60 -11.68 -1.25
C ILE A 305 -10.19 -10.73 -0.14
N HIS A 306 -8.92 -10.30 -0.19
CA HIS A 306 -8.35 -9.35 0.76
C HIS A 306 -7.30 -8.48 0.08
N LYS A 307 -6.93 -7.37 0.74
CA LYS A 307 -5.83 -6.47 0.33
C LYS A 307 -5.95 -6.02 -1.11
N VAL A 308 -7.00 -5.27 -1.37
CA VAL A 308 -7.23 -4.67 -2.69
C VAL A 308 -6.36 -3.42 -2.89
N THR A 309 -5.98 -3.17 -4.14
CA THR A 309 -5.35 -1.93 -4.56
C THR A 309 -5.76 -1.59 -5.99
N VAL A 310 -5.77 -0.33 -6.36
CA VAL A 310 -6.18 0.15 -7.68
C VAL A 310 -5.21 1.19 -8.21
N VAL A 311 -4.92 1.14 -9.51
CA VAL A 311 -4.22 2.21 -10.24
C VAL A 311 -4.94 2.46 -11.56
N ALA A 312 -4.93 3.72 -12.00
CA ALA A 312 -5.56 4.13 -13.24
C ALA A 312 -4.53 4.89 -14.11
N PHE A 313 -4.50 4.57 -15.39
CA PHE A 313 -3.65 5.22 -16.38
C PHE A 313 -4.41 5.35 -17.69
N GLN A 314 -4.77 6.60 -18.07
CA GLN A 314 -5.63 6.88 -19.20
C GLN A 314 -6.96 6.09 -19.08
N ASP A 315 -7.35 5.32 -20.09
CA ASP A 315 -8.56 4.49 -20.07
C ASP A 315 -8.32 3.08 -19.47
N THR A 316 -7.13 2.81 -18.98
CA THR A 316 -6.82 1.52 -18.36
C THR A 316 -6.90 1.62 -16.84
N VAL A 317 -7.61 0.69 -16.21
CA VAL A 317 -7.68 0.53 -14.76
C VAL A 317 -7.18 -0.87 -14.41
N TYR A 318 -6.30 -0.96 -13.44
CA TYR A 318 -5.84 -2.21 -12.86
C TYR A 318 -6.30 -2.30 -11.41
N VAL A 319 -6.88 -3.42 -11.04
CA VAL A 319 -7.23 -3.77 -9.66
C VAL A 319 -6.46 -5.02 -9.28
N ALA A 320 -5.61 -4.94 -8.26
CA ALA A 320 -4.98 -6.13 -7.72
C ALA A 320 -5.55 -6.49 -6.35
N PHE A 321 -5.53 -7.78 -6.05
CA PHE A 321 -6.01 -8.33 -4.80
C PHE A 321 -5.33 -9.66 -4.50
N GLN A 322 -5.39 -10.07 -3.23
CA GLN A 322 -5.04 -11.44 -2.85
C GLN A 322 -6.31 -12.25 -2.67
N ASN A 323 -6.26 -13.52 -3.06
CA ASN A 323 -7.26 -14.50 -2.66
C ASN A 323 -6.71 -15.42 -1.56
N GLY A 324 -7.59 -16.11 -0.85
CA GLY A 324 -7.26 -17.15 0.12
C GLY A 324 -7.85 -16.87 1.49
N ASP A 325 -8.16 -17.93 2.23
CA ASP A 325 -8.84 -17.84 3.52
C ASP A 325 -7.95 -17.16 4.57
N LEU A 326 -8.54 -16.27 5.38
CA LEU A 326 -7.87 -15.64 6.52
C LEU A 326 -7.95 -16.48 7.80
N PHE A 327 -8.79 -17.50 7.85
CA PHE A 327 -9.05 -18.29 9.06
C PHE A 327 -9.07 -19.80 8.76
N GLY A 328 -8.62 -20.61 9.73
CA GLY A 328 -8.61 -22.07 9.63
C GLY A 328 -7.22 -22.69 9.65
N GLU A 329 -7.13 -24.02 9.65
CA GLU A 329 -5.84 -24.75 9.65
C GLU A 329 -5.03 -24.51 8.35
N ASP A 330 -5.69 -24.07 7.28
CA ASP A 330 -5.11 -23.72 5.99
C ASP A 330 -4.89 -22.20 5.78
N PHE A 331 -5.06 -21.40 6.85
CA PHE A 331 -4.92 -19.95 6.91
C PHE A 331 -3.70 -19.39 6.13
N ILE A 332 -2.64 -20.14 6.00
CA ILE A 332 -1.37 -19.72 5.39
C ILE A 332 -1.14 -20.39 4.03
N LYS A 333 -2.01 -21.31 3.62
CA LYS A 333 -1.84 -22.09 2.39
C LYS A 333 -2.75 -21.52 1.29
N ASN A 334 -2.24 -21.47 0.07
CA ASN A 334 -2.97 -21.13 -1.16
C ASN A 334 -3.32 -19.65 -1.38
N ARG A 335 -2.65 -18.68 -0.74
CA ARG A 335 -2.81 -17.28 -1.09
C ARG A 335 -2.06 -16.98 -2.37
N GLN A 336 -2.74 -16.28 -3.28
CA GLN A 336 -2.18 -15.83 -4.56
C GLN A 336 -2.56 -14.37 -4.80
N VAL A 337 -1.72 -13.68 -5.56
CA VAL A 337 -1.98 -12.31 -6.03
C VAL A 337 -2.51 -12.37 -7.45
N PHE A 338 -3.61 -11.65 -7.66
CA PHE A 338 -4.27 -11.51 -8.96
C PHE A 338 -4.36 -10.04 -9.37
N VAL A 339 -4.55 -9.83 -10.68
CA VAL A 339 -4.88 -8.53 -11.24
C VAL A 339 -6.05 -8.65 -12.21
N ALA A 340 -7.07 -7.80 -12.06
CA ALA A 340 -8.12 -7.58 -13.02
C ALA A 340 -7.83 -6.29 -13.81
N LYS A 341 -8.10 -6.29 -15.11
CA LYS A 341 -7.83 -5.18 -16.03
C LYS A 341 -9.09 -4.70 -16.71
N SER A 342 -9.26 -3.40 -16.76
CA SER A 342 -10.20 -2.70 -17.63
C SER A 342 -9.43 -1.89 -18.66
N VAL A 343 -9.92 -1.85 -19.92
CA VAL A 343 -9.38 -1.00 -21.00
C VAL A 343 -10.40 0.05 -21.47
N ASN A 344 -11.49 0.22 -20.72
CA ASN A 344 -12.57 1.14 -21.01
C ASN A 344 -12.95 2.00 -19.80
N ALA A 345 -11.93 2.46 -19.10
CA ALA A 345 -12.04 3.35 -17.94
C ALA A 345 -12.92 2.76 -16.80
N GLY A 346 -12.83 1.47 -16.54
CA GLY A 346 -13.58 0.81 -15.47
C GLY A 346 -15.05 0.53 -15.80
N VAL A 347 -15.47 0.59 -17.07
CA VAL A 347 -16.85 0.22 -17.47
C VAL A 347 -17.06 -1.28 -17.33
N SER A 348 -16.03 -2.06 -17.66
CA SER A 348 -16.00 -3.51 -17.48
C SER A 348 -14.58 -3.98 -17.26
N PHE A 349 -14.44 -5.15 -16.66
CA PHE A 349 -13.14 -5.78 -16.39
C PHE A 349 -13.03 -7.12 -17.12
N GLU A 350 -11.82 -7.47 -17.51
CA GLU A 350 -11.45 -8.79 -17.99
C GLU A 350 -11.34 -9.74 -16.78
N ALA A 351 -11.38 -11.05 -17.03
CA ALA A 351 -11.16 -12.04 -15.98
C ALA A 351 -9.79 -11.82 -15.30
N PRO A 352 -9.71 -11.98 -13.96
CA PRO A 352 -8.45 -11.77 -13.24
C PRO A 352 -7.36 -12.75 -13.69
N GLU A 353 -6.15 -12.22 -13.87
CA GLU A 353 -4.93 -12.98 -14.14
C GLU A 353 -4.13 -13.19 -12.87
N GLN A 354 -3.63 -14.42 -12.64
CA GLN A 354 -2.74 -14.70 -11.53
C GLN A 354 -1.34 -14.15 -11.82
N VAL A 355 -0.82 -13.32 -10.90
CA VAL A 355 0.50 -12.70 -11.01
C VAL A 355 1.55 -13.50 -10.26
N SER A 356 1.26 -13.90 -9.01
CA SER A 356 2.16 -14.70 -8.21
C SER A 356 2.21 -16.13 -8.73
N THR A 357 3.42 -16.65 -9.00
CA THR A 357 3.63 -18.03 -9.46
C THR A 357 4.13 -18.95 -8.36
N ALA A 358 4.13 -18.47 -7.12
CA ALA A 358 4.66 -19.18 -5.97
C ALA A 358 4.35 -20.68 -5.99
N ASN A 359 5.39 -21.45 -5.85
CA ASN A 359 5.48 -22.89 -6.01
C ASN A 359 4.23 -23.66 -5.52
N ASN A 360 3.44 -24.14 -6.51
CA ASN A 360 2.62 -25.34 -6.43
C ASN A 360 2.06 -25.69 -5.04
N SER A 361 0.81 -25.29 -4.76
CA SER A 361 0.01 -25.72 -3.62
C SER A 361 0.34 -25.16 -2.22
N LYS A 362 1.31 -24.24 -2.10
CA LYS A 362 1.65 -23.58 -0.83
C LYS A 362 1.81 -22.06 -1.01
N GLY A 363 1.09 -21.46 -1.95
CA GLY A 363 1.14 -20.02 -2.20
C GLY A 363 0.84 -19.24 -0.92
N ARG A 364 1.73 -18.28 -0.59
CA ARG A 364 1.59 -17.36 0.55
C ARG A 364 1.80 -15.93 0.09
N ALA A 365 1.43 -15.65 -1.16
CA ALA A 365 1.54 -14.32 -1.75
C ALA A 365 0.40 -13.42 -1.24
N HIS A 366 0.74 -12.24 -0.72
CA HIS A 366 -0.23 -11.32 -0.13
C HIS A 366 0.22 -9.86 -0.23
N SER A 367 -0.68 -8.94 0.15
CA SER A 367 -0.42 -7.48 0.24
C SER A 367 0.19 -6.90 -1.04
N PRO A 368 -0.49 -7.00 -2.19
CA PRO A 368 -0.02 -6.40 -3.42
C PRO A 368 0.00 -4.88 -3.33
N ALA A 369 1.00 -4.25 -3.96
CA ALA A 369 1.02 -2.83 -4.26
C ALA A 369 1.45 -2.62 -5.71
N MET A 370 0.91 -1.56 -6.34
CA MET A 370 1.08 -1.31 -7.76
C MET A 370 1.40 0.15 -8.04
N VAL A 371 2.10 0.38 -9.15
CA VAL A 371 2.23 1.69 -9.79
C VAL A 371 2.32 1.51 -11.30
N VAL A 372 1.89 2.52 -12.05
CA VAL A 372 2.06 2.56 -13.51
C VAL A 372 3.08 3.64 -13.86
N ASP A 373 4.06 3.30 -14.71
CA ASP A 373 5.07 4.23 -15.20
C ASP A 373 4.55 5.13 -16.35
N SER A 374 5.36 6.07 -16.81
CA SER A 374 4.97 7.02 -17.88
C SER A 374 4.66 6.35 -19.22
N ARG A 375 5.10 5.12 -19.43
CA ARG A 375 4.89 4.31 -20.65
C ARG A 375 3.67 3.42 -20.57
N GLY A 376 2.96 3.41 -19.41
CA GLY A 376 1.84 2.53 -19.15
C GLY A 376 2.24 1.14 -18.68
N THR A 377 3.51 0.91 -18.31
CA THR A 377 3.94 -0.36 -17.73
C THR A 377 3.45 -0.46 -16.29
N LEU A 378 2.73 -1.52 -15.98
CA LEU A 378 2.32 -1.87 -14.62
C LEU A 378 3.49 -2.52 -13.87
N HIS A 379 3.87 -1.95 -12.73
CA HIS A 379 4.86 -2.50 -11.80
C HIS A 379 4.14 -2.97 -10.55
N MET A 380 4.39 -4.21 -10.15
CA MET A 380 3.75 -4.82 -8.98
C MET A 380 4.79 -5.35 -8.01
N VAL A 381 4.50 -5.16 -6.73
CA VAL A 381 5.24 -5.80 -5.63
C VAL A 381 4.25 -6.50 -4.72
N TRP A 382 4.66 -7.59 -4.10
CA TRP A 382 3.87 -8.31 -3.10
C TRP A 382 4.80 -9.02 -2.13
N ILE A 383 4.24 -9.50 -1.05
CA ILE A 383 4.95 -10.34 -0.08
C ILE A 383 4.64 -11.79 -0.38
N ASP A 384 5.65 -12.66 -0.36
CA ASP A 384 5.48 -14.09 -0.46
C ASP A 384 6.27 -14.83 0.64
N ALA A 385 5.55 -15.51 1.50
CA ALA A 385 6.10 -16.27 2.63
C ALA A 385 6.36 -17.75 2.28
N SER A 386 6.10 -18.20 1.06
CA SER A 386 6.30 -19.60 0.65
C SER A 386 7.77 -20.03 0.63
N VAL A 387 8.68 -19.06 0.48
CA VAL A 387 10.12 -19.29 0.31
C VAL A 387 10.83 -19.58 1.62
N VAL A 388 10.37 -19.03 2.73
CA VAL A 388 11.08 -19.07 4.04
C VAL A 388 10.48 -20.04 5.06
N GLY A 389 9.31 -20.62 4.78
CA GLY A 389 8.73 -21.72 5.58
C GLY A 389 8.12 -21.31 6.92
N ASN A 390 8.09 -20.02 7.24
CA ASN A 390 7.42 -19.38 8.37
C ASN A 390 6.57 -18.20 7.84
N ASP A 391 5.85 -17.49 8.69
CA ASP A 391 5.01 -16.33 8.29
C ASP A 391 5.81 -15.09 7.88
N GLU A 392 7.12 -15.20 7.77
CA GLU A 392 8.03 -14.17 7.32
C GLU A 392 8.10 -14.22 5.79
N GLY A 393 7.60 -13.17 5.13
CA GLY A 393 7.58 -13.07 3.67
C GLY A 393 8.77 -12.29 3.11
N LEU A 394 9.08 -12.54 1.86
CA LEU A 394 10.00 -11.77 1.04
C LEU A 394 9.21 -10.88 0.08
N VAL A 395 9.74 -9.72 -0.27
CA VAL A 395 9.14 -8.89 -1.30
C VAL A 395 9.54 -9.40 -2.67
N PHE A 396 8.53 -9.66 -3.49
CA PHE A 396 8.67 -10.00 -4.89
C PHE A 396 8.22 -8.85 -5.78
N TYR A 397 8.75 -8.82 -6.98
CA TYR A 397 8.45 -7.84 -8.00
C TYR A 397 8.21 -8.51 -9.34
N SER A 398 7.28 -7.99 -10.10
CA SER A 398 7.08 -8.27 -11.51
C SER A 398 6.52 -7.03 -12.21
N ASN A 399 6.62 -7.00 -13.54
CA ASN A 399 6.03 -5.94 -14.36
C ASN A 399 5.33 -6.50 -15.60
N SER A 400 4.44 -5.69 -16.16
CA SER A 400 3.72 -6.04 -17.38
C SER A 400 3.45 -4.77 -18.20
N SER A 401 3.70 -4.82 -19.50
CA SER A 401 3.33 -3.75 -20.44
C SER A 401 1.89 -3.86 -20.96
N ASP A 402 1.25 -5.01 -20.75
CA ASP A 402 -0.11 -5.27 -21.25
C ASP A 402 -1.10 -5.65 -20.13
N GLY A 403 -0.63 -5.78 -18.88
CA GLY A 403 -1.40 -6.18 -17.70
C GLY A 403 -1.87 -7.65 -17.73
N ARG A 404 -1.36 -8.46 -18.65
CA ARG A 404 -1.68 -9.88 -18.81
C ARG A 404 -0.46 -10.78 -18.71
N ARG A 405 0.63 -10.39 -19.38
CA ARG A 405 1.88 -11.12 -19.39
C ARG A 405 2.85 -10.45 -18.46
N PHE A 406 3.10 -11.09 -17.34
CA PHE A 406 4.03 -10.60 -16.34
C PHE A 406 5.44 -11.13 -16.58
N SER A 407 6.45 -10.29 -16.32
CA SER A 407 7.84 -10.71 -16.29
C SER A 407 8.04 -11.78 -15.22
N PRO A 408 9.06 -12.66 -15.34
CA PRO A 408 9.40 -13.59 -14.27
C PRO A 408 9.57 -12.87 -12.94
N GLU A 409 8.98 -13.42 -11.88
CA GLU A 409 9.10 -12.91 -10.52
C GLU A 409 10.54 -12.72 -10.11
N ARG A 410 10.83 -11.60 -9.48
CA ARG A 410 12.13 -11.27 -8.93
C ARG A 410 12.01 -10.99 -7.45
N MET A 411 12.79 -11.68 -6.66
CA MET A 411 12.92 -11.39 -5.25
C MET A 411 13.72 -10.10 -5.06
N ILE A 412 13.14 -9.12 -4.37
CA ILE A 412 13.84 -7.90 -3.95
C ILE A 412 14.42 -8.20 -2.57
N LEU A 413 15.73 -8.34 -2.50
CA LEU A 413 16.43 -8.56 -1.24
C LEU A 413 16.50 -7.24 -0.47
N ALA A 414 15.66 -7.09 0.53
CA ALA A 414 15.95 -6.16 1.61
C ALA A 414 16.89 -6.86 2.57
N VAL A 415 18.18 -6.61 2.44
CA VAL A 415 19.18 -7.15 3.38
C VAL A 415 19.35 -6.17 4.51
N ILE A 416 19.13 -6.63 5.72
CA ILE A 416 19.42 -5.92 6.96
C ILE A 416 20.83 -6.21 7.40
#